data_afd404bc1575c14cb5b7bc592b43d6e3
#
_entry.id   afd404bc1575c14cb5b7bc592b43d6e3
#
_cell.length_a   1.000
_cell.length_b   1.000
_cell.length_c   1.000
_cell.angle_alpha   90.00
_cell.angle_beta   90.00
_cell.angle_gamma   90.00
#
_symmetry.space_group_name_H-M   'P 1'
#
loop_
_entity.id
_entity.type
_entity.pdbx_description
1 polymer ?
#
loop_
_entity_poly.entity_id
_entity_poly.type
_entity_poly.pdbx_seq_one_letter_code
_entity_poly.pdbx_strand_id
1 'polypeptide(L)'
;MNKHLKQLIDLSQVDKDIDAFEPQIEEANYNYEAALAKTQSIESDIENLSHEIKAEEIKKSKNELHLAELSQKLEENSRKSGEIKTEREMKSLQLEEEIAKEQVTFANEEIQRLEKIIELKKEQIDAAKTSLIELSANLESVKADVDAKLESINK
;
A
#
# COMPACT_ATOMS: atom_id res chain seq x y z
N MET A 1 -6.63 -68.98 7.25
CA MET A 1 -5.60 -68.62 6.49
C MET A 1 -4.86 -67.42 7.08
N ASN A 2 -4.09 -67.46 6.82
CA ASN A 2 -2.80 -67.00 6.89
C ASN A 2 -2.66 -65.56 7.41
N LYS A 3 -2.21 -65.46 8.62
CA LYS A 3 -1.89 -64.15 9.24
C LYS A 3 -0.96 -63.31 8.35
N HIS A 4 -0.03 -63.96 7.66
CA HIS A 4 0.93 -63.29 6.75
C HIS A 4 0.25 -62.65 5.54
N LEU A 5 -0.72 -63.30 4.95
CA LEU A 5 -1.46 -62.76 3.81
C LEU A 5 -2.29 -61.54 4.23
N LYS A 6 -2.93 -61.63 5.39
CA LYS A 6 -3.71 -60.53 5.95
C LYS A 6 -2.80 -59.30 6.25
N GLN A 7 -1.63 -59.57 6.85
CA GLN A 7 -0.64 -58.50 7.12
C GLN A 7 -0.14 -57.84 5.84
N LEU A 8 0.07 -58.62 4.77
CA LEU A 8 0.48 -58.09 3.47
C LEU A 8 -0.62 -57.23 2.82
N ILE A 9 -1.87 -57.64 2.95
CA ILE A 9 -3.02 -56.88 2.46
C ILE A 9 -3.15 -55.57 3.23
N ASP A 10 -3.03 -55.61 4.56
CA ASP A 10 -3.10 -54.42 5.41
C ASP A 10 -1.95 -53.47 5.12
N LEU A 11 -0.74 -53.96 4.91
CA LEU A 11 0.42 -53.16 4.52
C LEU A 11 0.24 -52.51 3.17
N SER A 12 -0.28 -53.27 2.20
CA SER A 12 -0.59 -52.71 0.85
C SER A 12 -1.63 -51.61 0.91
N GLN A 13 -2.63 -51.76 1.78
CA GLN A 13 -3.66 -50.73 1.95
C GLN A 13 -3.06 -49.45 2.58
N VAL A 14 -2.17 -49.61 3.57
CA VAL A 14 -1.46 -48.47 4.20
C VAL A 14 -0.61 -47.72 3.15
N ASP A 15 0.11 -48.46 2.31
CA ASP A 15 0.93 -47.90 1.22
C ASP A 15 0.08 -47.12 0.24
N LYS A 16 -1.10 -47.62 -0.13
CA LYS A 16 -2.06 -46.89 -0.99
C LYS A 16 -2.56 -45.62 -0.34
N ASP A 17 -2.83 -45.66 0.96
CA ASP A 17 -3.30 -44.49 1.71
C ASP A 17 -2.22 -43.40 1.77
N ILE A 18 -0.95 -43.78 1.98
CA ILE A 18 0.20 -42.89 1.96
C ILE A 18 0.35 -42.25 0.57
N ASP A 19 0.28 -43.06 -0.50
CA ASP A 19 0.38 -42.59 -1.89
C ASP A 19 -0.75 -41.61 -2.22
N ALA A 20 -1.95 -41.80 -1.68
CA ALA A 20 -3.08 -40.88 -1.88
C ALA A 20 -2.87 -39.57 -1.13
N PHE A 21 -2.19 -39.56 0.02
CA PHE A 21 -1.90 -38.36 0.79
C PHE A 21 -0.80 -37.48 0.17
N GLU A 22 0.21 -38.08 -0.48
CA GLU A 22 1.32 -37.33 -1.09
C GLU A 22 0.86 -36.20 -2.04
N PRO A 23 -0.03 -36.45 -3.04
CA PRO A 23 -0.53 -35.38 -3.89
C PRO A 23 -1.29 -34.29 -3.13
N GLN A 24 -2.01 -34.66 -2.08
CA GLN A 24 -2.75 -33.71 -1.24
C GLN A 24 -1.82 -32.81 -0.47
N ILE A 25 -0.70 -33.35 0.05
CA ILE A 25 0.33 -32.58 0.75
C ILE A 25 1.04 -31.64 -0.21
N GLU A 26 1.38 -32.10 -1.41
CA GLU A 26 2.00 -31.30 -2.46
C GLU A 26 1.11 -30.13 -2.86
N GLU A 27 -0.18 -30.40 -3.03
CA GLU A 27 -1.18 -29.36 -3.36
C GLU A 27 -1.30 -28.35 -2.22
N ALA A 28 -1.37 -28.81 -0.98
CA ALA A 28 -1.46 -27.95 0.20
C ALA A 28 -0.21 -27.09 0.35
N ASN A 29 0.99 -27.66 0.13
CA ASN A 29 2.25 -26.93 0.14
C ASN A 29 2.32 -25.89 -0.98
N TYR A 30 1.87 -26.24 -2.18
CA TYR A 30 1.79 -25.33 -3.31
C TYR A 30 0.90 -24.15 -2.98
N ASN A 31 -0.28 -24.41 -2.42
CA ASN A 31 -1.24 -23.37 -2.02
C ASN A 31 -0.66 -22.49 -0.91
N TYR A 32 0.05 -23.07 0.03
CA TYR A 32 0.72 -22.33 1.11
C TYR A 32 1.81 -21.40 0.55
N GLU A 33 2.67 -21.91 -0.33
CA GLU A 33 3.73 -21.13 -0.96
C GLU A 33 3.17 -20.00 -1.83
N ALA A 34 2.09 -20.28 -2.58
CA ALA A 34 1.41 -19.28 -3.39
C ALA A 34 0.80 -18.19 -2.52
N ALA A 35 0.16 -18.56 -1.40
CA ALA A 35 -0.40 -17.61 -0.45
C ALA A 35 0.69 -16.77 0.23
N LEU A 36 1.81 -17.40 0.58
CA LEU A 36 2.96 -16.70 1.17
C LEU A 36 3.55 -15.69 0.20
N ALA A 37 3.73 -16.06 -1.07
CA ALA A 37 4.23 -15.17 -2.12
C ALA A 37 3.28 -13.99 -2.33
N LYS A 38 1.97 -14.24 -2.31
CA LYS A 38 0.95 -13.20 -2.43
C LYS A 38 0.99 -12.23 -1.24
N THR A 39 1.16 -12.76 -0.03
CA THR A 39 1.34 -11.98 1.19
C THR A 39 2.55 -11.06 1.09
N GLN A 40 3.68 -11.58 0.65
CA GLN A 40 4.92 -10.81 0.45
C GLN A 40 4.74 -9.72 -0.61
N SER A 41 4.02 -10.02 -1.69
CA SER A 41 3.70 -9.04 -2.74
C SER A 41 2.86 -7.90 -2.20
N ILE A 42 1.85 -8.19 -1.38
CA ILE A 42 0.97 -7.18 -0.76
C ILE A 42 1.76 -6.33 0.23
N GLU A 43 2.62 -6.94 1.04
CA GLU A 43 3.49 -6.21 1.97
C GLU A 43 4.41 -5.25 1.23
N SER A 44 4.99 -5.69 0.11
CA SER A 44 5.82 -4.85 -0.76
C SER A 44 5.03 -3.69 -1.34
N ASP A 45 3.80 -3.93 -1.79
CA ASP A 45 2.90 -2.90 -2.32
C ASP A 45 2.57 -1.86 -1.25
N ILE A 46 2.31 -2.28 -0.02
CA ILE A 46 2.05 -1.39 1.12
C ILE A 46 3.27 -0.50 1.38
N GLU A 47 4.46 -1.09 1.38
CA GLU A 47 5.71 -0.35 1.58
C GLU A 47 5.93 0.68 0.48
N ASN A 48 5.72 0.30 -0.78
CA ASN A 48 5.84 1.19 -1.94
C ASN A 48 4.83 2.35 -1.85
N LEU A 49 3.58 2.05 -1.52
CA LEU A 49 2.53 3.06 -1.34
C LEU A 49 2.88 4.01 -0.19
N SER A 50 3.43 3.49 0.90
CA SER A 50 3.88 4.30 2.03
C SER A 50 4.98 5.28 1.63
N HIS A 51 5.96 4.82 0.83
CA HIS A 51 7.01 5.68 0.30
C HIS A 51 6.47 6.74 -0.66
N GLU A 52 5.52 6.36 -1.51
CA GLU A 52 4.86 7.29 -2.43
C GLU A 52 4.08 8.36 -1.67
N ILE A 53 3.39 7.99 -0.59
CA ILE A 53 2.67 8.94 0.26
C ILE A 53 3.64 9.94 0.87
N LYS A 54 4.77 9.49 1.39
CA LYS A 54 5.81 10.37 1.96
C LYS A 54 6.33 11.36 0.92
N ALA A 55 6.57 10.90 -0.31
CA ALA A 55 7.00 11.76 -1.41
C ALA A 55 5.96 12.83 -1.74
N GLU A 56 4.68 12.44 -1.78
CA GLU A 56 3.58 13.37 -2.04
C GLU A 56 3.39 14.37 -0.88
N GLU A 57 3.56 13.93 0.35
CA GLU A 57 3.50 14.80 1.54
C GLU A 57 4.62 15.85 1.53
N ILE A 58 5.82 15.48 1.07
CA ILE A 58 6.95 16.41 0.90
C ILE A 58 6.60 17.47 -0.15
N LYS A 59 6.04 17.06 -1.28
CA LYS A 59 5.58 17.99 -2.34
C LYS A 59 4.51 18.93 -1.81
N LYS A 60 3.57 18.40 -1.05
CA LYS A 60 2.50 19.18 -0.43
C LYS A 60 3.08 20.23 0.53
N SER A 61 4.01 19.84 1.39
CA SER A 61 4.68 20.73 2.32
C SER A 61 5.43 21.86 1.60
N LYS A 62 6.11 21.54 0.50
CA LYS A 62 6.81 22.53 -0.34
C LYS A 62 5.83 23.53 -0.93
N ASN A 63 4.68 23.07 -1.41
CA ASN A 63 3.63 23.95 -1.95
C ASN A 63 3.01 24.81 -0.87
N GLU A 64 2.80 24.28 0.33
CA GLU A 64 2.29 25.03 1.49
C GLU A 64 3.28 26.14 1.90
N LEU A 65 4.58 25.83 1.91
CA LEU A 65 5.61 26.81 2.19
C LEU A 65 5.65 27.90 1.13
N HIS A 66 5.57 27.51 -0.15
CA HIS A 66 5.52 28.46 -1.28
C HIS A 66 4.28 29.36 -1.17
N LEU A 67 3.14 28.78 -0.81
CA LEU A 67 1.89 29.53 -0.58
C LEU A 67 2.07 30.56 0.53
N ALA A 68 2.71 30.19 1.65
CA ALA A 68 3.00 31.10 2.76
C ALA A 68 3.92 32.25 2.32
N GLU A 69 4.95 31.95 1.52
CA GLU A 69 5.86 32.95 0.96
C GLU A 69 5.11 33.92 0.02
N LEU A 70 4.23 33.40 -0.82
CA LEU A 70 3.41 34.23 -1.72
C LEU A 70 2.45 35.11 -0.95
N SER A 71 1.84 34.61 0.11
CA SER A 71 0.94 35.39 0.97
C SER A 71 1.68 36.52 1.67
N GLN A 72 2.91 36.27 2.14
CA GLN A 72 3.77 37.26 2.73
C GLN A 72 4.16 38.33 1.70
N LYS A 73 4.49 37.93 0.47
CA LYS A 73 4.82 38.83 -0.62
C LYS A 73 3.64 39.76 -0.95
N LEU A 74 2.43 39.21 -0.97
CA LEU A 74 1.20 40.00 -1.21
C LEU A 74 0.96 41.01 -0.12
N GLU A 75 1.21 40.68 1.14
CA GLU A 75 1.12 41.60 2.27
C GLU A 75 2.14 42.74 2.14
N GLU A 76 3.40 42.41 1.83
CA GLU A 76 4.44 43.41 1.58
C GLU A 76 4.09 44.34 0.42
N ASN A 77 3.56 43.78 -0.66
CA ASN A 77 3.13 44.59 -1.82
C ASN A 77 1.98 45.49 -1.45
N SER A 78 1.07 45.04 -0.61
CA SER A 78 -0.04 45.87 -0.10
C SER A 78 0.46 47.06 0.70
N ARG A 79 1.50 46.84 1.55
CA ARG A 79 2.15 47.92 2.28
C ARG A 79 2.87 48.90 1.36
N LYS A 80 3.60 48.39 0.37
CA LYS A 80 4.34 49.19 -0.62
C LYS A 80 3.41 50.07 -1.45
N SER A 81 2.19 49.58 -1.73
CA SER A 81 1.22 50.36 -2.54
C SER A 81 0.85 51.68 -1.90
N GLY A 82 0.91 51.80 -0.56
CA GLY A 82 0.68 53.05 0.17
C GLY A 82 1.83 54.05 0.06
N GLU A 83 3.03 53.58 -0.31
CA GLU A 83 4.24 54.38 -0.38
C GLU A 83 4.61 54.83 -1.81
N ILE A 84 3.90 54.33 -2.80
CA ILE A 84 4.19 54.53 -4.22
C ILE A 84 3.76 55.95 -4.63
N LYS A 85 4.67 56.67 -5.32
CA LYS A 85 4.48 58.02 -5.77
C LYS A 85 4.30 58.17 -7.27
N THR A 86 4.62 57.12 -8.06
CA THR A 86 4.52 57.19 -9.53
C THR A 86 3.54 56.16 -10.07
N GLU A 87 2.88 56.53 -11.16
CA GLU A 87 1.94 55.62 -11.86
C GLU A 87 2.63 54.39 -12.43
N ARG A 88 3.88 54.53 -12.88
CA ARG A 88 4.68 53.44 -13.41
C ARG A 88 4.99 52.37 -12.36
N GLU A 89 5.34 52.79 -11.14
CA GLU A 89 5.58 51.90 -10.01
C GLU A 89 4.31 51.19 -9.59
N MET A 90 3.19 51.88 -9.60
CA MET A 90 1.87 51.33 -9.29
C MET A 90 1.46 50.24 -10.26
N LYS A 91 1.67 50.42 -11.57
CA LYS A 91 1.38 49.44 -12.60
C LYS A 91 2.27 48.19 -12.44
N SER A 92 3.55 48.41 -12.17
CA SER A 92 4.49 47.32 -11.91
C SER A 92 4.08 46.47 -10.70
N LEU A 93 3.66 47.14 -9.63
CA LEU A 93 3.21 46.48 -8.41
C LEU A 93 1.92 45.68 -8.62
N GLN A 94 0.96 46.28 -9.38
CA GLN A 94 -0.29 45.60 -9.72
C GLN A 94 -0.04 44.34 -10.55
N LEU A 95 0.90 44.39 -11.48
CA LEU A 95 1.28 43.23 -12.29
C LEU A 95 1.90 42.13 -11.40
N GLU A 96 2.77 42.51 -10.48
CA GLU A 96 3.36 41.55 -9.51
C GLU A 96 2.29 40.92 -8.64
N GLU A 97 1.28 41.70 -8.19
CA GLU A 97 0.16 41.16 -7.41
C GLU A 97 -0.68 40.18 -8.20
N GLU A 98 -0.97 40.47 -9.47
CA GLU A 98 -1.72 39.58 -10.35
C GLU A 98 -0.99 38.24 -10.55
N ILE A 99 0.31 38.33 -10.82
CA ILE A 99 1.16 37.13 -10.96
C ILE A 99 1.16 36.33 -9.66
N ALA A 100 1.35 36.98 -8.52
CA ALA A 100 1.36 36.32 -7.21
C ALA A 100 0.02 35.66 -6.90
N LYS A 101 -1.11 36.30 -7.23
CA LYS A 101 -2.46 35.75 -7.05
C LYS A 101 -2.68 34.49 -7.91
N GLU A 102 -2.21 34.52 -9.16
CA GLU A 102 -2.25 33.34 -10.03
C GLU A 102 -1.43 32.19 -9.45
N GLN A 103 -0.24 32.48 -8.94
CA GLN A 103 0.62 31.49 -8.30
C GLN A 103 -0.03 30.91 -7.03
N VAL A 104 -0.72 31.73 -6.25
CA VAL A 104 -1.50 31.29 -5.08
C VAL A 104 -2.60 30.30 -5.51
N THR A 105 -3.32 30.63 -6.57
CA THR A 105 -4.37 29.74 -7.11
C THR A 105 -3.76 28.41 -7.55
N PHE A 106 -2.66 28.45 -8.27
CA PHE A 106 -1.94 27.25 -8.71
C PHE A 106 -1.47 26.40 -7.54
N ALA A 107 -0.88 27.04 -6.52
CA ALA A 107 -0.39 26.34 -5.33
C ALA A 107 -1.54 25.66 -4.57
N ASN A 108 -2.67 26.36 -4.43
CA ASN A 108 -3.86 25.79 -3.77
C ASN A 108 -4.44 24.61 -4.55
N GLU A 109 -4.52 24.70 -5.88
CA GLU A 109 -4.98 23.62 -6.73
C GLU A 109 -4.05 22.39 -6.62
N GLU A 110 -2.74 22.63 -6.62
CA GLU A 110 -1.74 21.57 -6.48
C GLU A 110 -1.83 20.90 -5.11
N ILE A 111 -2.01 21.66 -4.04
CA ILE A 111 -2.20 21.13 -2.68
C ILE A 111 -3.44 20.24 -2.64
N GLN A 112 -4.55 20.70 -3.22
CA GLN A 112 -5.79 19.90 -3.26
C GLN A 112 -5.60 18.61 -4.06
N ARG A 113 -4.90 18.69 -5.18
CA ARG A 113 -4.58 17.52 -6.02
C ARG A 113 -3.76 16.50 -5.22
N LEU A 114 -2.72 16.99 -4.52
CA LEU A 114 -1.85 16.14 -3.71
C LEU A 114 -2.59 15.52 -2.53
N GLU A 115 -3.48 16.27 -1.87
CA GLU A 115 -4.33 15.76 -0.79
C GLU A 115 -5.21 14.60 -1.25
N LYS A 116 -5.81 14.73 -2.43
CA LYS A 116 -6.64 13.67 -3.03
C LYS A 116 -5.83 12.42 -3.36
N ILE A 117 -4.63 12.61 -3.92
CA ILE A 117 -3.72 11.50 -4.24
C ILE A 117 -3.31 10.77 -2.96
N ILE A 118 -2.95 11.51 -1.92
CA ILE A 118 -2.55 10.96 -0.62
C ILE A 118 -3.70 10.17 0.00
N GLU A 119 -4.90 10.71 -0.02
CA GLU A 119 -6.09 10.05 0.50
C GLU A 119 -6.39 8.75 -0.25
N LEU A 120 -6.33 8.78 -1.58
CA LEU A 120 -6.54 7.60 -2.42
C LEU A 120 -5.51 6.51 -2.10
N LYS A 121 -4.24 6.89 -1.96
CA LYS A 121 -3.18 5.93 -1.61
C LYS A 121 -3.34 5.36 -0.21
N LYS A 122 -3.81 6.16 0.75
CA LYS A 122 -4.15 5.69 2.10
C LYS A 122 -5.28 4.67 2.07
N GLU A 123 -6.31 4.91 1.26
CA GLU A 123 -7.40 3.96 1.04
C GLU A 123 -6.89 2.65 0.43
N GLN A 124 -5.98 2.73 -0.53
CA GLN A 124 -5.35 1.56 -1.14
C GLN A 124 -4.52 0.77 -0.12
N ILE A 125 -3.81 1.44 0.78
CA ILE A 125 -3.08 0.79 1.87
C ILE A 125 -4.04 0.09 2.82
N ASP A 126 -5.13 0.73 3.20
CA ASP A 126 -6.13 0.15 4.10
C ASP A 126 -6.77 -1.09 3.47
N ALA A 127 -7.10 -1.04 2.18
CA ALA A 127 -7.62 -2.19 1.44
C ALA A 127 -6.59 -3.33 1.38
N ALA A 128 -5.32 -2.99 1.14
CA ALA A 128 -4.23 -3.97 1.11
C ALA A 128 -4.00 -4.61 2.48
N LYS A 129 -4.10 -3.84 3.56
CA LYS A 129 -4.00 -4.36 4.94
C LYS A 129 -5.13 -5.31 5.28
N THR A 130 -6.35 -5.00 4.82
CA THR A 130 -7.51 -5.87 4.99
C THR A 130 -7.29 -7.19 4.25
N SER A 131 -6.82 -7.13 3.01
CA SER A 131 -6.46 -8.32 2.22
C SER A 131 -5.37 -9.14 2.90
N LEU A 132 -4.40 -8.47 3.50
CA LEU A 132 -3.29 -9.11 4.21
C LEU A 132 -3.80 -9.88 5.44
N ILE A 133 -4.74 -9.32 6.19
CA ILE A 133 -5.37 -9.98 7.35
C ILE A 133 -6.11 -11.24 6.90
N GLU A 134 -6.88 -11.16 5.82
CA GLU A 134 -7.62 -12.29 5.24
C GLU A 134 -6.66 -13.40 4.77
N LEU A 135 -5.58 -13.02 4.09
CA LEU A 135 -4.56 -13.96 3.62
C LEU A 135 -3.80 -14.62 4.78
N SER A 136 -3.52 -13.88 5.85
CA SER A 136 -2.88 -14.42 7.05
C SER A 136 -3.76 -15.47 7.71
N ALA A 137 -5.06 -15.23 7.79
CA ALA A 137 -6.02 -16.20 8.31
C ALA A 137 -6.06 -17.45 7.42
N ASN A 138 -6.06 -17.28 6.10
CA ASN A 138 -6.00 -18.41 5.16
C ASN A 138 -4.70 -19.19 5.29
N LEU A 139 -3.58 -18.51 5.46
CA LEU A 139 -2.27 -19.14 5.67
C LEU A 139 -2.25 -20.01 6.92
N GLU A 140 -2.80 -19.54 8.02
CA GLU A 140 -2.91 -20.31 9.25
C GLU A 140 -3.79 -21.54 9.06
N SER A 141 -4.91 -21.40 8.36
CA SER A 141 -5.81 -22.49 8.04
C SER A 141 -5.13 -23.55 7.17
N VAL A 142 -4.43 -23.13 6.12
CA VAL A 142 -3.69 -24.04 5.22
C VAL A 142 -2.57 -24.75 5.97
N LYS A 143 -1.84 -24.04 6.81
CA LYS A 143 -0.76 -24.61 7.64
C LYS A 143 -1.31 -25.65 8.59
N ALA A 144 -2.44 -25.38 9.23
CA ALA A 144 -3.12 -26.32 10.12
C ALA A 144 -3.54 -27.57 9.37
N ASP A 145 -4.07 -27.44 8.15
CA ASP A 145 -4.44 -28.57 7.29
C ASP A 145 -3.23 -29.43 6.90
N VAL A 146 -2.11 -28.81 6.55
CA VAL A 146 -0.87 -29.51 6.23
C VAL A 146 -0.34 -30.28 7.45
N ASP A 147 -0.31 -29.63 8.60
CA ASP A 147 0.14 -30.22 9.86
C ASP A 147 -0.75 -31.41 10.27
N ALA A 148 -2.07 -31.26 10.12
CA ALA A 148 -3.04 -32.34 10.41
C ALA A 148 -2.82 -33.54 9.48
N LYS A 149 -2.57 -33.31 8.20
CA LYS A 149 -2.31 -34.37 7.23
C LYS A 149 -0.99 -35.08 7.52
N LEU A 150 0.06 -34.35 7.87
CA LEU A 150 1.35 -34.90 8.26
C LEU A 150 1.24 -35.75 9.53
N GLU A 151 0.50 -35.27 10.51
CA GLU A 151 0.23 -35.99 11.75
C GLU A 151 -0.53 -37.30 11.50
N SER A 152 -1.50 -37.24 10.60
CA SER A 152 -2.26 -38.43 10.17
C SER A 152 -1.39 -39.52 9.51
N ILE A 153 -0.40 -39.10 8.73
CA ILE A 153 0.54 -40.00 8.06
C ILE A 153 1.48 -40.66 9.09
N ASN A 154 1.89 -39.92 10.09
CA ASN A 154 2.84 -40.41 11.12
C ASN A 154 2.21 -41.34 12.13
N LYS A 155 0.91 -41.47 12.17
CA LYS A 155 0.18 -42.45 12.95
C LYS A 155 0.08 -43.78 12.19
#